data_6401cd7475884723c4f3eab9dd32370f
#
_entry.id   6401cd7475884723c4f3eab9dd32370f
#
_cell.length_a   1.000
_cell.length_b   1.000
_cell.length_c   1.000
_cell.angle_alpha   90.00
_cell.angle_beta   90.00
_cell.angle_gamma   90.00
#
_symmetry.space_group_name_H-M   'P 1'
#
loop_
_entity.id
_entity.type
_entity.pdbx_description
1 polymer ?
#
loop_
_entity_poly.entity_id
_entity_poly.type
_entity_poly.pdbx_seq_one_letter_code
_entity_poly.pdbx_strand_id
1 'polypeptide(L)'
;KCGHLNDMRLVTTEEMCAKVAAAKRARRDLRIIARTDAVQSEGLDGAIVRMNRYIEAGADIAFADALVDEHMFRTFTSRISVPFIANMAEFGRTPYYTATQFEAMGCKLVIWPASSLRIAARAMEKLYATIAKEGETRPLLDNMLTRAELYEVINYFDFESLDASVARSVVPPTADEPTWPDNT
;
A
#
# COMPACT_ATOMS: atom_id res chain seq x y z
N LYS A 1 11.55 -12.01 0.81
CA LYS A 1 12.47 -10.87 0.95
C LYS A 1 11.98 -9.71 0.09
N CYS A 2 12.39 -8.48 0.39
CA CYS A 2 12.18 -7.30 -0.46
C CYS A 2 13.03 -7.44 -1.74
N GLY A 3 12.47 -7.11 -2.91
CA GLY A 3 13.17 -7.19 -4.21
C GLY A 3 14.38 -6.27 -4.35
N HIS A 4 14.53 -5.30 -3.45
CA HIS A 4 15.70 -4.43 -3.40
C HIS A 4 16.88 -5.01 -2.58
N LEU A 5 16.71 -6.16 -1.94
CA LEU A 5 17.74 -6.85 -1.18
C LEU A 5 18.50 -7.87 -2.06
N ASN A 6 19.72 -8.22 -1.63
CA ASN A 6 20.52 -9.26 -2.28
C ASN A 6 20.02 -10.68 -1.93
N ASP A 7 20.50 -11.69 -2.65
CA ASP A 7 20.23 -13.12 -2.43
C ASP A 7 18.74 -13.51 -2.50
N MET A 8 18.02 -12.92 -3.42
CA MET A 8 16.65 -13.32 -3.76
C MET A 8 16.67 -14.70 -4.42
N ARG A 9 15.82 -15.61 -3.91
CA ARG A 9 15.54 -16.90 -4.57
C ARG A 9 14.17 -16.84 -5.19
N LEU A 10 14.12 -17.10 -6.48
CA LEU A 10 12.87 -17.18 -7.24
C LEU A 10 12.36 -18.62 -7.24
N VAL A 11 11.04 -18.79 -7.24
CA VAL A 11 10.44 -20.07 -7.64
C VAL A 11 10.62 -20.26 -9.15
N THR A 12 10.46 -21.48 -9.66
CA THR A 12 10.49 -21.69 -11.11
C THR A 12 9.35 -20.95 -11.80
N THR A 13 9.51 -20.68 -13.10
CA THR A 13 8.45 -20.03 -13.89
C THR A 13 7.18 -20.89 -13.89
N GLU A 14 7.31 -22.20 -14.01
CA GLU A 14 6.22 -23.18 -14.03
C GLU A 14 5.45 -23.18 -12.71
N GLU A 15 6.16 -23.15 -11.57
CA GLU A 15 5.53 -23.08 -10.26
C GLU A 15 4.73 -21.79 -10.09
N MET A 16 5.28 -20.65 -10.50
CA MET A 16 4.56 -19.39 -10.42
C MET A 16 3.36 -19.35 -11.39
N CYS A 17 3.48 -19.86 -12.59
CA CYS A 17 2.36 -20.02 -13.54
C CYS A 17 1.24 -20.86 -12.93
N ALA A 18 1.56 -21.97 -12.26
CA ALA A 18 0.56 -22.79 -11.58
C ALA A 18 -0.17 -22.03 -10.47
N LYS A 19 0.55 -21.20 -9.67
CA LYS A 19 -0.04 -20.30 -8.65
C LYS A 19 -0.96 -19.26 -9.27
N VAL A 20 -0.54 -18.59 -10.33
CA VAL A 20 -1.36 -17.59 -11.07
C VAL A 20 -2.61 -18.26 -11.63
N ALA A 21 -2.49 -19.41 -12.28
CA ALA A 21 -3.62 -20.15 -12.83
C ALA A 21 -4.60 -20.60 -11.73
N ALA A 22 -4.13 -21.00 -10.56
CA ALA A 22 -4.97 -21.35 -9.44
C ALA A 22 -5.75 -20.13 -8.92
N ALA A 23 -5.08 -18.98 -8.75
CA ALA A 23 -5.71 -17.73 -8.37
C ALA A 23 -6.76 -17.28 -9.40
N LYS A 24 -6.43 -17.40 -10.70
CA LYS A 24 -7.36 -17.09 -11.81
C LYS A 24 -8.63 -17.92 -11.74
N ARG A 25 -8.54 -19.22 -11.44
CA ARG A 25 -9.70 -20.11 -11.32
C ARG A 25 -10.57 -19.80 -10.10
N ALA A 26 -9.94 -19.41 -8.97
CA ALA A 26 -10.64 -19.19 -7.70
C ALA A 26 -11.30 -17.81 -7.61
N ARG A 27 -10.80 -16.81 -8.35
CA ARG A 27 -11.32 -15.43 -8.26
C ARG A 27 -12.74 -15.30 -8.85
N ARG A 28 -13.47 -14.33 -8.35
CA ARG A 28 -14.70 -13.79 -8.97
C ARG A 28 -14.37 -12.44 -9.61
N ASP A 29 -14.24 -11.38 -8.82
CA ASP A 29 -14.13 -10.01 -9.30
C ASP A 29 -12.70 -9.42 -9.18
N LEU A 30 -11.83 -10.04 -8.38
CA LEU A 30 -10.48 -9.53 -8.14
C LEU A 30 -9.59 -9.64 -9.39
N ARG A 31 -8.73 -8.63 -9.58
CA ARG A 31 -7.67 -8.67 -10.59
C ARG A 31 -6.44 -9.35 -10.01
N ILE A 32 -5.79 -10.18 -10.82
CA ILE A 32 -4.57 -10.90 -10.44
C ILE A 32 -3.37 -10.07 -10.88
N ILE A 33 -2.59 -9.58 -9.93
CA ILE A 33 -1.31 -8.91 -10.18
C ILE A 33 -0.21 -9.94 -9.99
N ALA A 34 0.53 -10.25 -11.06
CA ALA A 34 1.70 -11.10 -10.97
C ALA A 34 2.96 -10.23 -10.79
N ARG A 35 3.75 -10.55 -9.76
CA ARG A 35 5.03 -9.89 -9.50
C ARG A 35 6.20 -10.78 -9.90
N THR A 36 7.23 -10.18 -10.48
CA THR A 36 8.54 -10.80 -10.67
C THR A 36 9.65 -9.93 -10.09
N ASP A 37 10.60 -10.55 -9.41
CA ASP A 37 11.84 -9.94 -8.94
C ASP A 37 13.05 -10.45 -9.74
N ALA A 38 12.81 -11.00 -10.93
CA ALA A 38 13.81 -11.71 -11.74
C ALA A 38 14.84 -10.79 -12.40
N VAL A 39 14.61 -9.47 -12.43
CA VAL A 39 15.50 -8.51 -13.12
C VAL A 39 16.96 -8.64 -12.65
N GLN A 40 17.17 -8.85 -11.35
CA GLN A 40 18.52 -8.96 -10.79
C GLN A 40 19.23 -10.30 -11.11
N SER A 41 18.49 -11.39 -11.22
CA SER A 41 19.05 -12.74 -11.38
C SER A 41 19.00 -13.24 -12.83
N GLU A 42 18.02 -12.81 -13.62
CA GLU A 42 17.77 -13.28 -14.99
C GLU A 42 17.89 -12.16 -16.03
N GLY A 43 18.18 -10.93 -15.58
CA GLY A 43 18.22 -9.74 -16.43
C GLY A 43 16.83 -9.29 -16.87
N LEU A 44 16.80 -8.18 -17.63
CA LEU A 44 15.56 -7.58 -18.12
C LEU A 44 14.78 -8.52 -19.05
N ASP A 45 15.47 -9.13 -20.01
CA ASP A 45 14.84 -10.06 -20.97
C ASP A 45 14.28 -11.30 -20.29
N GLY A 46 15.00 -11.90 -19.35
CA GLY A 46 14.52 -13.04 -18.57
C GLY A 46 13.27 -12.69 -17.77
N ALA A 47 13.27 -11.53 -17.12
CA ALA A 47 12.11 -11.06 -16.37
C ALA A 47 10.88 -10.82 -17.27
N ILE A 48 11.08 -10.30 -18.49
CA ILE A 48 10.00 -10.11 -19.48
C ILE A 48 9.46 -11.45 -19.97
N VAL A 49 10.33 -12.40 -20.31
CA VAL A 49 9.92 -13.76 -20.71
C VAL A 49 9.10 -14.41 -19.61
N ARG A 50 9.57 -14.34 -18.38
CA ARG A 50 8.87 -14.85 -17.19
C ARG A 50 7.50 -14.19 -17.02
N MET A 51 7.41 -12.87 -17.13
CA MET A 51 6.16 -12.13 -16.99
C MET A 51 5.14 -12.52 -18.07
N ASN A 52 5.55 -12.67 -19.32
CA ASN A 52 4.65 -13.10 -20.39
C ASN A 52 4.05 -14.50 -20.09
N ARG A 53 4.83 -15.42 -19.53
CA ARG A 53 4.32 -16.72 -19.07
C ARG A 53 3.28 -16.58 -17.94
N TYR A 54 3.45 -15.61 -17.04
CA TYR A 54 2.46 -15.32 -16.00
C TYR A 54 1.18 -14.70 -16.56
N ILE A 55 1.29 -13.86 -17.59
CA ILE A 55 0.15 -13.29 -18.33
C ILE A 55 -0.63 -14.39 -19.04
N GLU A 56 0.04 -15.29 -19.73
CA GLU A 56 -0.56 -16.49 -20.36
C GLU A 56 -1.28 -17.37 -19.32
N ALA A 57 -0.72 -17.51 -18.13
CA ALA A 57 -1.34 -18.25 -17.02
C ALA A 57 -2.55 -17.53 -16.38
N GLY A 58 -2.79 -16.25 -16.72
CA GLY A 58 -3.98 -15.51 -16.32
C GLY A 58 -3.76 -14.30 -15.44
N ALA A 59 -2.55 -13.76 -15.35
CA ALA A 59 -2.31 -12.47 -14.72
C ALA A 59 -2.99 -11.33 -15.50
N ASP A 60 -3.65 -10.42 -14.80
CA ASP A 60 -4.35 -9.28 -15.41
C ASP A 60 -3.49 -8.02 -15.40
N ILE A 61 -2.52 -7.93 -14.51
CA ILE A 61 -1.63 -6.78 -14.31
C ILE A 61 -0.23 -7.31 -14.03
N ALA A 62 0.77 -6.68 -14.61
CA ALA A 62 2.18 -7.01 -14.42
C ALA A 62 2.84 -6.07 -13.40
N PHE A 63 3.72 -6.64 -12.58
CA PHE A 63 4.57 -5.92 -11.66
C PHE A 63 5.99 -6.50 -11.71
N ALA A 64 6.98 -5.71 -12.16
CA ALA A 64 8.39 -6.07 -12.05
C ALA A 64 9.07 -5.11 -11.06
N ASP A 65 9.74 -5.67 -10.05
CA ASP A 65 10.43 -4.88 -9.05
C ASP A 65 11.88 -4.56 -9.47
N ALA A 66 12.43 -3.48 -8.89
CA ALA A 66 13.81 -3.07 -9.05
C ALA A 66 14.26 -2.77 -10.50
N LEU A 67 13.38 -2.22 -11.33
CA LEU A 67 13.77 -1.56 -12.58
C LEU A 67 14.55 -0.27 -12.23
N VAL A 68 15.71 -0.09 -12.81
CA VAL A 68 16.68 0.93 -12.35
C VAL A 68 16.79 2.17 -13.24
N ASP A 69 16.15 2.17 -14.41
CA ASP A 69 16.19 3.30 -15.33
C ASP A 69 14.96 3.34 -16.27
N GLU A 70 14.80 4.48 -16.95
CA GLU A 70 13.71 4.72 -17.91
C GLU A 70 13.71 3.71 -19.07
N HIS A 71 14.89 3.31 -19.55
CA HIS A 71 15.00 2.34 -20.64
C HIS A 71 14.38 0.99 -20.25
N MET A 72 14.66 0.52 -19.03
CA MET A 72 14.09 -0.72 -18.51
C MET A 72 12.57 -0.64 -18.42
N PHE A 73 12.01 0.46 -17.90
CA PHE A 73 10.55 0.66 -17.85
C PHE A 73 9.94 0.63 -19.25
N ARG A 74 10.44 1.42 -20.18
CA ARG A 74 9.93 1.47 -21.56
C ARG A 74 10.03 0.11 -22.25
N THR A 75 11.16 -0.58 -22.12
CA THR A 75 11.37 -1.90 -22.70
C THR A 75 10.39 -2.91 -22.12
N PHE A 76 10.23 -2.92 -20.78
CA PHE A 76 9.32 -3.87 -20.12
C PHE A 76 7.87 -3.62 -20.54
N THR A 77 7.38 -2.39 -20.46
CA THR A 77 5.99 -2.02 -20.76
C THR A 77 5.64 -2.23 -22.23
N SER A 78 6.59 -2.03 -23.15
CA SER A 78 6.36 -2.25 -24.59
C SER A 78 6.29 -3.73 -25.00
N ARG A 79 6.76 -4.65 -24.15
CA ARG A 79 6.87 -6.09 -24.47
C ARG A 79 5.90 -6.97 -23.69
N ILE A 80 4.96 -6.37 -22.98
CA ILE A 80 3.87 -7.06 -22.28
C ILE A 80 2.51 -6.57 -22.80
N SER A 81 1.47 -7.40 -22.67
CA SER A 81 0.12 -7.11 -23.20
C SER A 81 -0.89 -6.64 -22.14
N VAL A 82 -0.48 -6.52 -20.88
CA VAL A 82 -1.34 -6.12 -19.76
C VAL A 82 -0.83 -4.82 -19.11
N PRO A 83 -1.67 -4.09 -18.35
CA PRO A 83 -1.23 -2.93 -17.60
C PRO A 83 -0.06 -3.25 -16.68
N PHE A 84 0.86 -2.29 -16.52
CA PHE A 84 2.03 -2.39 -15.66
C PHE A 84 1.92 -1.48 -14.44
N ILE A 85 2.29 -2.02 -13.28
CA ILE A 85 2.43 -1.29 -12.02
C ILE A 85 3.90 -0.94 -11.79
N ALA A 86 4.18 0.35 -11.57
CA ALA A 86 5.46 0.83 -11.10
C ALA A 86 5.50 0.91 -9.56
N ASN A 87 6.63 0.55 -8.98
CA ASN A 87 6.90 0.68 -7.55
C ASN A 87 7.87 1.85 -7.30
N MET A 88 7.35 2.96 -6.77
CA MET A 88 8.17 4.09 -6.35
C MET A 88 8.45 3.98 -4.85
N ALA A 89 9.39 3.11 -4.50
CA ALA A 89 9.84 2.95 -3.12
C ALA A 89 11.04 3.88 -2.86
N GLU A 90 10.89 4.81 -1.92
CA GLU A 90 11.97 5.70 -1.50
C GLU A 90 13.14 4.88 -0.95
N PHE A 91 14.36 5.33 -1.22
CA PHE A 91 15.63 4.67 -0.85
C PHE A 91 15.83 3.29 -1.49
N GLY A 92 15.05 2.97 -2.54
CA GLY A 92 15.21 1.77 -3.36
C GLY A 92 16.23 1.96 -4.47
N ARG A 93 16.28 1.01 -5.40
CA ARG A 93 17.19 1.06 -6.57
C ARG A 93 16.63 1.88 -7.73
N THR A 94 15.31 1.99 -7.82
CA THR A 94 14.61 2.78 -8.83
C THR A 94 14.81 4.27 -8.55
N PRO A 95 15.26 5.08 -9.51
CA PRO A 95 15.32 6.53 -9.38
C PRO A 95 13.96 7.14 -9.06
N TYR A 96 13.96 8.33 -8.46
CA TYR A 96 12.71 9.04 -8.17
C TYR A 96 12.09 9.57 -9.46
N TYR A 97 10.92 9.03 -9.80
CA TYR A 97 10.10 9.48 -10.92
C TYR A 97 8.73 9.95 -10.42
N THR A 98 8.19 10.95 -11.09
CA THR A 98 6.79 11.39 -10.88
C THR A 98 5.81 10.41 -11.54
N ALA A 99 4.54 10.48 -11.15
CA ALA A 99 3.47 9.70 -11.80
C ALA A 99 3.41 9.96 -13.31
N THR A 100 3.55 11.22 -13.74
CA THR A 100 3.57 11.61 -15.16
C THR A 100 4.76 10.98 -15.91
N GLN A 101 5.93 10.92 -15.28
CA GLN A 101 7.09 10.26 -15.88
C GLN A 101 6.85 8.75 -16.03
N PHE A 102 6.30 8.09 -15.01
CA PHE A 102 5.92 6.69 -15.12
C PHE A 102 4.87 6.43 -16.22
N GLU A 103 3.88 7.29 -16.35
CA GLU A 103 2.89 7.22 -17.43
C GLU A 103 3.56 7.32 -18.80
N ALA A 104 4.49 8.28 -18.98
CA ALA A 104 5.26 8.45 -20.20
C ALA A 104 6.15 7.23 -20.53
N MET A 105 6.54 6.44 -19.53
CA MET A 105 7.23 5.16 -19.68
C MET A 105 6.29 3.96 -19.93
N GLY A 106 4.99 4.18 -20.06
CA GLY A 106 3.99 3.15 -20.34
C GLY A 106 3.36 2.50 -19.11
N CYS A 107 3.70 2.92 -17.90
CA CYS A 107 3.07 2.44 -16.68
C CYS A 107 1.62 2.95 -16.59
N LYS A 108 0.71 2.13 -16.04
CA LYS A 108 -0.71 2.49 -15.85
C LYS A 108 -1.08 2.71 -14.39
N LEU A 109 -0.25 2.24 -13.49
CA LEU A 109 -0.41 2.36 -12.04
C LEU A 109 0.96 2.66 -11.42
N VAL A 110 0.95 3.43 -10.34
CA VAL A 110 2.14 3.67 -9.51
C VAL A 110 1.76 3.47 -8.05
N ILE A 111 2.60 2.78 -7.29
CA ILE A 111 2.44 2.63 -5.85
C ILE A 111 3.63 3.26 -5.11
N TRP A 112 3.33 3.90 -3.98
CA TRP A 112 4.29 4.38 -2.98
C TRP A 112 4.10 3.57 -1.69
N PRO A 113 4.66 2.35 -1.60
CA PRO A 113 4.21 1.35 -0.62
C PRO A 113 4.61 1.67 0.82
N ALA A 114 5.62 2.48 1.04
CA ALA A 114 6.16 2.76 2.37
C ALA A 114 6.17 4.24 2.76
N SER A 115 5.74 5.15 1.88
CA SER A 115 5.84 6.60 2.08
C SER A 115 5.06 7.08 3.30
N SER A 116 3.80 6.66 3.43
CA SER A 116 2.97 7.02 4.58
C SER A 116 3.53 6.47 5.90
N LEU A 117 3.98 5.21 5.91
CA LEU A 117 4.62 4.62 7.10
C LEU A 117 5.88 5.39 7.52
N ARG A 118 6.74 5.74 6.56
CA ARG A 118 7.99 6.46 6.84
C ARG A 118 7.75 7.86 7.38
N ILE A 119 6.79 8.59 6.78
CA ILE A 119 6.39 9.92 7.27
C ILE A 119 5.78 9.81 8.66
N ALA A 120 4.85 8.88 8.89
CA ALA A 120 4.21 8.68 10.18
C ALA A 120 5.22 8.29 11.26
N ALA A 121 6.15 7.37 10.96
CA ALA A 121 7.20 6.96 11.90
C ALA A 121 8.11 8.15 12.30
N ARG A 122 8.49 8.99 11.34
CA ARG A 122 9.30 10.18 11.61
C ARG A 122 8.52 11.22 12.45
N ALA A 123 7.23 11.39 12.18
CA ALA A 123 6.38 12.28 12.96
C ALA A 123 6.22 11.78 14.41
N MET A 124 6.00 10.48 14.61
CA MET A 124 5.93 9.86 15.93
C MET A 124 7.26 9.95 16.70
N GLU A 125 8.39 9.72 16.02
CA GLU A 125 9.72 9.88 16.62
C GLU A 125 9.92 11.32 17.13
N LYS A 126 9.57 12.31 16.31
CA LYS A 126 9.64 13.74 16.69
C LYS A 126 8.72 14.04 17.89
N LEU A 127 7.51 13.50 17.89
CA LEU A 127 6.55 13.69 19.00
C LEU A 127 7.11 13.17 20.32
N TYR A 128 7.55 11.91 20.33
CA TYR A 128 8.05 11.30 21.58
C TYR A 128 9.35 11.93 22.07
N ALA A 129 10.25 12.33 21.17
CA ALA A 129 11.46 13.07 21.54
C ALA A 129 11.12 14.43 22.16
N THR A 130 10.12 15.14 21.65
CA THR A 130 9.66 16.42 22.20
C THR A 130 9.05 16.23 23.60
N ILE A 131 8.17 15.23 23.77
CA ILE A 131 7.59 14.93 25.09
C ILE A 131 8.68 14.56 26.09
N ALA A 132 9.63 13.71 25.71
CA ALA A 132 10.70 13.29 26.61
C ALA A 132 11.61 14.44 27.05
N LYS A 133 11.83 15.42 26.15
CA LYS A 133 12.72 16.57 26.44
C LYS A 133 12.00 17.71 27.16
N GLU A 134 10.77 18.02 26.73
CA GLU A 134 10.08 19.27 27.13
C GLU A 134 8.88 19.03 28.04
N GLY A 135 8.41 17.78 28.15
CA GLY A 135 7.25 17.40 28.96
C GLY A 135 5.91 17.88 28.39
N GLU A 136 5.89 18.39 27.16
CA GLU A 136 4.69 18.92 26.52
C GLU A 136 4.70 18.70 24.99
N THR A 137 3.57 18.98 24.34
CA THR A 137 3.39 18.82 22.88
C THR A 137 3.14 20.14 22.15
N ARG A 138 3.04 21.26 22.87
CA ARG A 138 2.72 22.60 22.31
C ARG A 138 3.57 22.98 21.11
N PRO A 139 4.90 22.71 21.06
CA PRO A 139 5.73 23.05 19.90
C PRO A 139 5.37 22.31 18.60
N LEU A 140 4.50 21.31 18.68
CA LEU A 140 4.10 20.48 17.54
C LEU A 140 2.67 20.68 17.08
N LEU A 141 1.90 21.61 17.70
CA LEU A 141 0.49 21.80 17.39
C LEU A 141 0.24 22.09 15.91
N ASP A 142 1.10 22.88 15.25
CA ASP A 142 1.00 23.19 13.82
C ASP A 142 1.22 21.95 12.92
N ASN A 143 1.74 20.87 13.46
CA ASN A 143 1.92 19.59 12.74
C ASN A 143 0.82 18.56 13.07
N MET A 144 -0.16 18.93 13.88
CA MET A 144 -1.27 18.08 14.28
C MET A 144 -2.56 18.49 13.58
N LEU A 145 -3.38 17.52 13.24
CA LEU A 145 -4.77 17.82 12.90
C LEU A 145 -5.50 18.34 14.12
N THR A 146 -6.29 19.37 13.95
CA THR A 146 -7.29 19.80 14.94
C THR A 146 -8.32 18.68 15.16
N ARG A 147 -9.08 18.76 16.26
CA ARG A 147 -10.17 17.81 16.49
C ARG A 147 -11.18 17.78 15.34
N ALA A 148 -11.55 18.95 14.81
CA ALA A 148 -12.47 19.05 13.71
C ALA A 148 -11.96 18.37 12.42
N GLU A 149 -10.72 18.66 12.04
CA GLU A 149 -10.08 18.05 10.88
C GLU A 149 -9.93 16.52 11.04
N LEU A 150 -9.57 16.04 12.24
CA LEU A 150 -9.49 14.61 12.49
C LEU A 150 -10.85 13.93 12.34
N TYR A 151 -11.91 14.53 12.90
CA TYR A 151 -13.29 14.01 12.80
C TYR A 151 -13.77 13.94 11.37
N GLU A 152 -13.40 14.92 10.55
CA GLU A 152 -13.70 14.92 9.12
C GLU A 152 -12.98 13.77 8.40
N VAL A 153 -11.66 13.61 8.64
CA VAL A 153 -10.85 12.55 8.02
C VAL A 153 -11.36 11.15 8.33
N ILE A 154 -11.79 10.90 9.57
CA ILE A 154 -12.30 9.57 9.99
C ILE A 154 -13.82 9.41 9.79
N ASN A 155 -14.48 10.42 9.22
CA ASN A 155 -15.94 10.44 9.02
C ASN A 155 -16.75 10.17 10.30
N TYR A 156 -16.31 10.79 11.40
CA TYR A 156 -16.78 10.51 12.76
C TYR A 156 -18.31 10.64 12.90
N PHE A 157 -18.89 11.73 12.41
CA PHE A 157 -20.32 12.02 12.57
C PHE A 157 -21.24 11.06 11.82
N ASP A 158 -20.80 10.50 10.69
CA ASP A 158 -21.57 9.49 9.97
C ASP A 158 -21.61 8.17 10.77
N PHE A 159 -20.49 7.80 11.42
CA PHE A 159 -20.46 6.64 12.31
C PHE A 159 -21.30 6.84 13.57
N GLU A 160 -21.28 8.04 14.19
CA GLU A 160 -22.17 8.38 15.30
C GLU A 160 -23.65 8.29 14.90
N SER A 161 -23.99 8.85 13.73
CA SER A 161 -25.37 8.81 13.20
C SER A 161 -25.80 7.37 12.91
N LEU A 162 -24.91 6.54 12.36
CA LEU A 162 -25.16 5.13 12.13
C LEU A 162 -25.39 4.39 13.47
N ASP A 163 -24.53 4.58 14.45
CA ASP A 163 -24.66 3.99 15.78
C ASP A 163 -25.97 4.38 16.43
N ALA A 164 -26.32 5.66 16.43
CA ALA A 164 -27.60 6.16 16.95
C ALA A 164 -28.82 5.55 16.23
N SER A 165 -28.69 5.17 14.95
CA SER A 165 -29.75 4.51 14.18
C SER A 165 -29.93 3.04 14.54
N VAL A 166 -28.84 2.38 14.95
CA VAL A 166 -28.79 0.94 15.26
C VAL A 166 -29.01 0.67 16.74
N ALA A 167 -28.48 1.51 17.63
CA ALA A 167 -28.56 1.35 19.09
C ALA A 167 -29.92 1.75 19.67
N ARG A 168 -31.00 1.07 19.25
CA ARG A 168 -32.33 1.17 19.90
C ARG A 168 -32.59 0.05 20.91
N SER A 169 -31.59 -0.48 21.53
CA SER A 169 -31.75 -1.38 22.67
C SER A 169 -32.13 -0.53 23.86
N VAL A 170 -33.45 -0.39 24.09
CA VAL A 170 -33.98 0.07 25.38
C VAL A 170 -33.71 -1.04 26.39
N VAL A 171 -32.61 -0.94 27.12
CA VAL A 171 -32.46 -1.75 28.34
C VAL A 171 -33.44 -1.15 29.36
N PRO A 172 -34.43 -1.93 29.84
CA PRO A 172 -35.29 -1.42 30.90
C PRO A 172 -34.43 -1.04 32.10
N PRO A 173 -34.70 0.12 32.77
CA PRO A 173 -33.95 0.47 33.96
C PRO A 173 -34.05 -0.66 34.96
N THR A 174 -32.93 -1.23 35.39
CA THR A 174 -32.90 -2.16 36.51
C THR A 174 -33.27 -1.37 37.77
N ALA A 175 -34.12 -1.93 38.63
CA ALA A 175 -34.65 -1.26 39.81
C ALA A 175 -33.60 -0.78 40.84
N ASP A 176 -32.30 -0.97 40.55
CA ASP A 176 -31.16 -0.72 41.43
C ASP A 176 -30.01 0.09 40.78
N GLU A 177 -30.29 1.02 39.86
CA GLU A 177 -29.22 1.92 39.39
C GLU A 177 -28.84 2.93 40.49
N PRO A 178 -27.55 2.98 40.88
CA PRO A 178 -27.07 4.03 41.77
C PRO A 178 -27.15 5.38 41.06
N THR A 179 -27.87 6.32 41.64
CA THR A 179 -27.89 7.72 41.19
C THR A 179 -26.53 8.34 41.47
N TRP A 180 -25.77 8.60 40.41
CA TRP A 180 -24.53 9.37 40.53
C TRP A 180 -24.89 10.84 40.66
N PRO A 181 -24.25 11.60 41.59
CA PRO A 181 -24.49 13.05 41.71
C PRO A 181 -24.00 13.75 40.45
N ASP A 182 -24.81 14.67 39.94
CA ASP A 182 -24.46 15.54 38.83
C ASP A 182 -23.16 16.29 39.13
N ASN A 183 -22.11 16.07 38.35
CA ASN A 183 -20.89 16.89 38.40
C ASN A 183 -21.21 18.22 37.70
N THR A 184 -21.56 19.23 38.54
CA THR A 184 -21.55 20.66 38.17
C THR A 184 -20.11 21.17 38.03
#